data_fbeb5f4ce07fab9bc6fb552a0ee11c82
#
_entry.id   fbeb5f4ce07fab9bc6fb552a0ee11c82
#
_cell.length_a   1.000
_cell.length_b   1.000
_cell.length_c   1.000
_cell.angle_alpha   90.00
_cell.angle_beta   90.00
_cell.angle_gamma   90.00
#
_symmetry.space_group_name_H-M   'P 1'
#
loop_
_entity.id
_entity.type
_entity.pdbx_description
1 polymer ?
#
loop_
_entity_poly.entity_id
_entity_poly.type
_entity_poly.pdbx_seq_one_letter_code
_entity_poly.pdbx_strand_id
1 'polypeptide(L)'
;MYTNLKVRFLFLVLCPLLLIHPDPGPALTYAAGSSPEKILANHVGFLPRGAKFCLLEGDSAVSFQVVEQKTGRTVFSGPMIPVKADLGKYLVGDFSALNEPGVFVIQAGNERSGEFRIAEDVYEEAIRKSVRYFSIQRCGPSATGYNAPCHVDDARRRDTRKYQDVSGGWHDACDVRKWVDATLYGMIGLSRAAEILQPSWDRGGIVEELRWGNRYFLKMQEPAGYVMNHIGDVFYHGDQNRWTDNIPDTPDDRLIQTNPCDPAGQFCFIMAQAAMVRLTEKSDPAYADTCRKAALRCLQWCRKENQGQDPNELGAAAAACAELYRSLGGREYRDLAADYARRLLELQVAGENNPAWPLRGFFQTARGNPEPFRDIYRGSWHLVSLCELLELFPDHPDAPRWKKAIELYCREYLAPMTARNNFGIVPYGLYTGKDPGGGRRIGYYWYRWFMEINQPWWVGINSNLASAGVGLFKAARLLKDPGLAVIAQRQLDWILGVNPFNSSTVIGVGRNNPAHYDVSYWFNPGTPVIPGAVMNGIGGTSNDMPDQKPGEWETCEYWTPMVCYTMWLMSELTAGKDNFR
;
A
#
# COMPACT_ATOMS: atom_id res chain seq x y z
N MET A 1 -22.91 -41.60 37.69
CA MET A 1 -23.80 -41.16 38.77
C MET A 1 -23.81 -39.64 38.76
N TYR A 2 -24.97 -39.10 38.55
CA TYR A 2 -25.29 -37.67 38.46
C TYR A 2 -25.10 -36.92 39.77
N THR A 3 -24.68 -35.68 39.74
CA THR A 3 -25.30 -34.62 40.56
C THR A 3 -25.10 -33.23 39.98
N ASN A 4 -26.21 -32.56 39.75
CA ASN A 4 -26.43 -31.17 39.38
C ASN A 4 -25.92 -30.18 40.43
N LEU A 5 -25.34 -29.06 40.00
CA LEU A 5 -25.28 -27.87 40.85
C LEU A 5 -25.84 -26.65 40.10
N LYS A 6 -26.96 -26.15 40.61
CA LYS A 6 -27.66 -24.93 40.21
C LYS A 6 -26.87 -23.72 40.63
N VAL A 7 -26.59 -22.78 39.70
CA VAL A 7 -26.07 -21.45 39.99
C VAL A 7 -27.25 -20.48 40.10
N ARG A 8 -27.36 -19.81 41.20
CA ARG A 8 -28.33 -18.75 41.51
C ARG A 8 -27.87 -17.42 40.92
N PHE A 9 -28.78 -16.77 40.19
CA PHE A 9 -28.64 -15.36 39.80
C PHE A 9 -28.77 -14.45 41.03
N LEU A 10 -27.80 -13.56 41.22
CA LEU A 10 -27.87 -12.45 42.14
C LEU A 10 -28.05 -11.15 41.34
N PHE A 11 -29.17 -10.48 41.53
CA PHE A 11 -29.44 -9.15 41.01
C PHE A 11 -28.59 -8.13 41.78
N LEU A 12 -27.75 -7.36 41.10
CA LEU A 12 -27.12 -6.17 41.62
C LEU A 12 -27.73 -4.93 41.00
N VAL A 13 -28.16 -4.04 41.87
CA VAL A 13 -28.84 -2.78 41.62
C VAL A 13 -27.89 -1.82 40.90
N LEU A 14 -28.31 -1.29 39.78
CA LEU A 14 -27.64 -0.20 39.04
C LEU A 14 -27.82 1.12 39.79
N CYS A 15 -26.71 1.72 40.20
CA CYS A 15 -26.62 3.12 40.55
C CYS A 15 -26.15 3.91 39.33
N PRO A 16 -26.82 4.97 38.87
CA PRO A 16 -26.36 5.75 37.71
C PRO A 16 -25.23 6.69 38.15
N LEU A 17 -24.00 6.38 37.75
CA LEU A 17 -22.90 7.33 37.77
C LEU A 17 -23.06 8.29 36.58
N LEU A 18 -23.34 9.56 36.87
CA LEU A 18 -23.23 10.64 35.91
C LEU A 18 -21.77 10.75 35.42
N LEU A 19 -21.50 10.30 34.21
CA LEU A 19 -20.26 10.60 33.50
C LEU A 19 -20.35 12.06 33.01
N ILE A 20 -19.61 12.93 33.62
CA ILE A 20 -19.31 14.26 33.12
C ILE A 20 -18.31 14.06 31.97
N HIS A 21 -18.79 14.22 30.73
CA HIS A 21 -17.91 14.32 29.57
C HIS A 21 -17.16 15.65 29.63
N PRO A 22 -15.82 15.67 29.46
CA PRO A 22 -15.13 16.94 29.23
C PRO A 22 -15.52 17.48 27.86
N ASP A 23 -15.71 18.80 27.80
CA ASP A 23 -16.00 19.56 26.58
C ASP A 23 -15.02 19.20 25.46
N PRO A 24 -15.49 18.90 24.24
CA PRO A 24 -14.61 18.79 23.10
C PRO A 24 -14.00 20.16 22.81
N GLY A 25 -12.67 20.24 22.83
CA GLY A 25 -11.95 21.44 22.44
C GLY A 25 -12.39 21.95 21.06
N PRO A 26 -12.04 23.20 20.68
CA PRO A 26 -12.63 23.87 19.53
C PRO A 26 -12.42 23.05 18.26
N ALA A 27 -13.54 22.59 17.69
CA ALA A 27 -13.58 21.97 16.37
C ALA A 27 -13.00 22.99 15.38
N LEU A 28 -12.00 22.57 14.60
CA LEU A 28 -11.53 23.31 13.44
C LEU A 28 -12.73 23.48 12.50
N THR A 29 -13.33 24.66 12.53
CA THR A 29 -14.40 25.04 11.62
C THR A 29 -13.81 25.14 10.22
N TYR A 30 -14.11 24.16 9.39
CA TYR A 30 -13.93 24.30 7.95
C TYR A 30 -14.82 25.45 7.47
N ALA A 31 -14.21 26.40 6.79
CA ALA A 31 -14.92 27.55 6.21
C ALA A 31 -16.04 27.06 5.27
N ALA A 32 -17.28 27.23 5.69
CA ALA A 32 -18.45 27.06 4.85
C ALA A 32 -18.47 28.23 3.84
N GLY A 33 -18.27 27.95 2.54
CA GLY A 33 -18.35 29.01 1.56
C GLY A 33 -17.97 28.71 0.10
N SER A 34 -17.97 27.44 -0.36
CA SER A 34 -18.03 27.15 -1.80
C SER A 34 -18.97 25.98 -2.03
N SER A 35 -19.76 26.04 -3.12
CA SER A 35 -20.54 24.88 -3.58
C SER A 35 -19.62 23.68 -3.65
N PRO A 36 -20.02 22.48 -3.19
CA PRO A 36 -19.15 21.33 -3.22
C PRO A 36 -18.69 21.06 -4.66
N GLU A 37 -17.38 20.95 -4.84
CA GLU A 37 -16.79 20.62 -6.13
C GLU A 37 -17.32 19.26 -6.59
N LYS A 38 -18.09 19.23 -7.68
CA LYS A 38 -18.72 18.01 -8.17
C LYS A 38 -17.91 17.31 -9.25
N ILE A 39 -17.00 18.04 -9.92
CA ILE A 39 -16.10 17.43 -10.89
C ILE A 39 -14.89 16.87 -10.17
N LEU A 40 -14.76 15.55 -10.22
CA LEU A 40 -13.67 14.80 -9.60
C LEU A 40 -12.46 14.80 -10.54
N ALA A 41 -11.33 15.28 -10.07
CA ALA A 41 -10.04 15.21 -10.74
C ALA A 41 -8.95 14.94 -9.71
N ASN A 42 -7.81 14.39 -10.13
CA ASN A 42 -6.66 14.19 -9.25
C ASN A 42 -6.27 15.53 -8.60
N HIS A 43 -6.33 15.61 -7.28
CA HIS A 43 -6.14 16.85 -6.53
C HIS A 43 -4.72 17.43 -6.63
N VAL A 44 -3.74 16.57 -6.87
CA VAL A 44 -2.33 16.98 -7.06
C VAL A 44 -2.12 17.38 -8.51
N GLY A 45 -2.65 16.58 -9.42
CA GLY A 45 -2.57 16.84 -10.85
C GLY A 45 -1.96 15.68 -11.63
N PHE A 46 -1.38 16.01 -12.79
CA PHE A 46 -0.99 15.03 -13.80
C PHE A 46 0.37 15.37 -14.42
N LEU A 47 1.07 14.34 -14.85
CA LEU A 47 2.24 14.50 -15.73
C LEU A 47 1.78 14.99 -17.11
N PRO A 48 2.57 15.84 -17.82
CA PRO A 48 2.15 16.39 -19.12
C PRO A 48 1.73 15.33 -20.12
N ARG A 49 2.46 14.23 -20.21
CA ARG A 49 2.18 13.11 -21.13
C ARG A 49 1.44 11.94 -20.49
N GLY A 50 1.03 12.07 -19.23
CA GLY A 50 0.25 11.08 -18.52
C GLY A 50 -1.22 11.06 -18.97
N ALA A 51 -1.92 9.97 -18.67
CA ALA A 51 -3.37 9.90 -18.83
C ALA A 51 -4.06 10.86 -17.87
N LYS A 52 -5.11 11.56 -18.32
CA LYS A 52 -5.81 12.60 -17.57
C LYS A 52 -7.30 12.44 -17.74
N PHE A 53 -7.99 12.15 -16.64
CA PHE A 53 -9.44 11.97 -16.64
C PHE A 53 -10.09 12.81 -15.55
N CYS A 54 -11.33 13.19 -15.82
CA CYS A 54 -12.22 13.76 -14.81
C CYS A 54 -13.57 13.04 -14.84
N LEU A 55 -14.25 13.05 -13.70
CA LEU A 55 -15.57 12.43 -13.57
C LEU A 55 -16.57 13.47 -13.04
N LEU A 56 -17.82 13.34 -13.46
CA LEU A 56 -18.96 14.11 -12.94
C LEU A 56 -20.11 13.14 -12.74
N GLU A 57 -20.75 13.16 -11.57
CA GLU A 57 -21.94 12.36 -11.34
C GLU A 57 -23.07 12.80 -12.27
N GLY A 58 -23.66 11.86 -12.99
CA GLY A 58 -24.72 12.14 -13.96
C GLY A 58 -24.92 11.04 -14.98
N ASP A 59 -25.92 11.20 -15.84
CA ASP A 59 -26.30 10.21 -16.86
C ASP A 59 -26.56 10.83 -18.26
N SER A 60 -26.37 12.14 -18.40
CA SER A 60 -26.57 12.87 -19.66
C SER A 60 -25.27 13.53 -20.10
N ALA A 61 -24.80 13.23 -21.32
CA ALA A 61 -23.56 13.78 -21.86
C ALA A 61 -23.54 15.31 -21.80
N VAL A 62 -22.40 15.87 -21.41
CA VAL A 62 -22.16 17.32 -21.37
C VAL A 62 -20.80 17.63 -21.99
N SER A 63 -20.59 18.87 -22.42
CA SER A 63 -19.25 19.35 -22.79
C SER A 63 -18.53 19.87 -21.56
N PHE A 64 -17.21 19.64 -21.48
CA PHE A 64 -16.36 20.23 -20.47
C PHE A 64 -15.24 21.05 -21.09
N GLN A 65 -14.68 21.94 -20.29
CA GLN A 65 -13.54 22.76 -20.65
C GLN A 65 -12.47 22.65 -19.56
N VAL A 66 -11.20 22.62 -19.95
CA VAL A 66 -10.06 22.83 -19.04
C VAL A 66 -9.65 24.29 -19.20
N VAL A 67 -9.64 25.02 -18.10
CA VAL A 67 -9.41 26.45 -18.06
C VAL A 67 -8.17 26.75 -17.24
N GLU A 68 -7.23 27.50 -17.81
CA GLU A 68 -6.05 27.98 -17.10
C GLU A 68 -6.46 28.94 -15.99
N GLN A 69 -6.08 28.65 -14.75
CA GLN A 69 -6.54 29.37 -13.57
C GLN A 69 -6.15 30.85 -13.59
N LYS A 70 -4.94 31.19 -14.05
CA LYS A 70 -4.41 32.54 -14.00
C LYS A 70 -5.07 33.48 -15.03
N THR A 71 -5.32 32.98 -16.23
CA THR A 71 -5.75 33.81 -17.37
C THR A 71 -7.22 33.65 -17.69
N GLY A 72 -7.87 32.60 -17.22
CA GLY A 72 -9.23 32.25 -17.63
C GLY A 72 -9.33 31.68 -19.06
N ARG A 73 -8.20 31.41 -19.72
CA ARG A 73 -8.13 30.87 -21.08
C ARG A 73 -8.56 29.41 -21.09
N THR A 74 -9.53 29.06 -21.93
CA THR A 74 -9.84 27.66 -22.23
C THR A 74 -8.70 27.06 -23.05
N VAL A 75 -8.06 26.00 -22.54
CA VAL A 75 -6.92 25.32 -23.16
C VAL A 75 -7.29 23.99 -23.78
N PHE A 76 -8.42 23.42 -23.36
CA PHE A 76 -8.95 22.17 -23.88
C PHE A 76 -10.47 22.16 -23.77
N SER A 77 -11.14 21.50 -24.71
CA SER A 77 -12.57 21.21 -24.63
C SER A 77 -12.86 19.82 -25.17
N GLY A 78 -13.80 19.12 -24.56
CA GLY A 78 -14.17 17.78 -24.95
C GLY A 78 -15.54 17.35 -24.40
N PRO A 79 -16.06 16.19 -24.79
CA PRO A 79 -17.26 15.63 -24.22
C PRO A 79 -16.97 14.89 -22.92
N MET A 80 -17.89 14.96 -21.97
CA MET A 80 -18.03 13.99 -20.90
C MET A 80 -19.12 12.99 -21.26
N ILE A 81 -18.76 11.73 -21.34
CA ILE A 81 -19.63 10.65 -21.80
C ILE A 81 -20.15 9.83 -20.63
N PRO A 82 -21.47 9.53 -20.57
CA PRO A 82 -22.03 8.72 -19.51
C PRO A 82 -21.50 7.27 -19.58
N VAL A 83 -21.04 6.77 -18.45
CA VAL A 83 -20.62 5.37 -18.28
C VAL A 83 -21.46 4.75 -17.18
N LYS A 84 -22.27 3.74 -17.56
CA LYS A 84 -23.01 2.94 -16.58
C LYS A 84 -22.11 1.80 -16.11
N ALA A 85 -21.80 1.82 -14.84
CA ALA A 85 -20.90 0.85 -14.21
C ALA A 85 -21.27 0.57 -12.75
N ASP A 86 -20.55 -0.32 -12.08
CA ASP A 86 -20.92 -0.87 -10.77
C ASP A 86 -20.94 0.16 -9.62
N LEU A 87 -20.12 1.20 -9.69
CA LEU A 87 -19.95 2.17 -8.59
C LEU A 87 -20.71 3.48 -8.81
N GLY A 88 -21.79 3.46 -9.57
CA GLY A 88 -22.66 4.60 -9.78
C GLY A 88 -22.78 5.02 -11.25
N LYS A 89 -23.39 6.18 -11.48
CA LYS A 89 -23.55 6.78 -12.81
C LYS A 89 -22.67 8.00 -12.88
N TYR A 90 -21.65 7.95 -13.72
CA TYR A 90 -20.72 9.05 -13.91
C TYR A 90 -20.51 9.33 -15.39
N LEU A 91 -20.30 10.61 -15.69
CA LEU A 91 -19.74 11.06 -16.95
C LEU A 91 -18.23 11.04 -16.83
N VAL A 92 -17.54 10.56 -17.86
CA VAL A 92 -16.08 10.52 -17.93
C VAL A 92 -15.60 11.45 -19.03
N GLY A 93 -14.76 12.41 -18.67
CA GLY A 93 -14.05 13.31 -19.58
C GLY A 93 -12.59 12.92 -19.69
N ASP A 94 -12.09 12.79 -20.91
CA ASP A 94 -10.68 12.54 -21.21
C ASP A 94 -10.03 13.80 -21.76
N PHE A 95 -8.97 14.28 -21.11
CA PHE A 95 -8.17 15.41 -21.57
C PHE A 95 -6.66 15.06 -21.65
N SER A 96 -6.36 13.79 -21.86
CA SER A 96 -4.99 13.29 -21.96
C SER A 96 -4.17 13.97 -23.05
N ALA A 97 -4.83 14.52 -24.07
CA ALA A 97 -4.17 15.27 -25.14
C ALA A 97 -3.61 16.64 -24.70
N LEU A 98 -4.05 17.17 -23.54
CA LEU A 98 -3.52 18.42 -22.99
C LEU A 98 -2.17 18.17 -22.32
N ASN A 99 -1.08 18.63 -22.95
CA ASN A 99 0.28 18.47 -22.46
C ASN A 99 0.92 19.76 -21.91
N GLU A 100 0.23 20.90 -22.05
CA GLU A 100 0.70 22.21 -21.61
C GLU A 100 0.84 22.25 -20.08
N PRO A 101 2.03 22.55 -19.52
CA PRO A 101 2.20 22.72 -18.09
C PRO A 101 1.43 23.96 -17.58
N GLY A 102 0.88 23.86 -16.38
CA GLY A 102 0.15 24.98 -15.77
C GLY A 102 -0.69 24.58 -14.58
N VAL A 103 -1.51 25.52 -14.10
CA VAL A 103 -2.53 25.31 -13.07
C VAL A 103 -3.89 25.48 -13.70
N PHE A 104 -4.75 24.50 -13.55
CA PHE A 104 -6.00 24.40 -14.27
C PHE A 104 -7.17 24.05 -13.36
N VAL A 105 -8.37 24.32 -13.86
CA VAL A 105 -9.65 23.84 -13.36
C VAL A 105 -10.45 23.25 -14.52
N ILE A 106 -11.38 22.37 -14.20
CA ILE A 106 -12.35 21.83 -15.18
C ILE A 106 -13.70 22.46 -14.92
N GLN A 107 -14.39 22.83 -16.00
CA GLN A 107 -15.75 23.38 -15.98
C GLN A 107 -16.66 22.54 -16.88
N ALA A 108 -17.85 22.19 -16.41
CA ALA A 108 -18.88 21.50 -17.19
C ALA A 108 -20.26 22.03 -16.76
N GLY A 109 -20.92 22.80 -17.64
CA GLY A 109 -22.12 23.53 -17.27
C GLY A 109 -21.85 24.50 -16.13
N ASN A 110 -22.58 24.35 -15.03
CA ASN A 110 -22.42 25.17 -13.81
C ASN A 110 -21.46 24.53 -12.78
N GLU A 111 -20.93 23.33 -13.07
CA GLU A 111 -20.07 22.62 -12.14
C GLU A 111 -18.59 22.94 -12.43
N ARG A 112 -17.78 22.91 -11.36
CA ARG A 112 -16.34 23.20 -11.43
C ARG A 112 -15.57 22.20 -10.55
N SER A 113 -14.35 21.85 -11.00
CA SER A 113 -13.39 21.13 -10.17
C SER A 113 -12.60 22.07 -9.28
N GLY A 114 -11.92 21.56 -8.30
CA GLY A 114 -10.79 22.25 -7.69
C GLY A 114 -9.60 22.39 -8.63
N GLU A 115 -8.62 23.17 -8.19
CA GLU A 115 -7.38 23.38 -8.93
C GLU A 115 -6.53 22.10 -8.94
N PHE A 116 -5.85 21.87 -10.07
CA PHE A 116 -4.84 20.84 -10.23
C PHE A 116 -3.70 21.34 -11.14
N ARG A 117 -2.54 20.69 -11.04
CA ARG A 117 -1.37 21.02 -11.84
C ARG A 117 -1.18 20.02 -12.99
N ILE A 118 -0.65 20.50 -14.11
CA ILE A 118 0.03 19.67 -15.09
C ILE A 118 1.50 20.09 -15.05
N ALA A 119 2.39 19.18 -14.61
CA ALA A 119 3.80 19.48 -14.47
C ALA A 119 4.65 18.20 -14.42
N GLU A 120 5.93 18.32 -14.84
CA GLU A 120 6.88 17.20 -14.81
C GLU A 120 7.25 16.76 -13.37
N ASP A 121 7.15 17.68 -12.43
CA ASP A 121 7.44 17.51 -11.00
C ASP A 121 6.18 17.32 -10.14
N VAL A 122 5.05 17.03 -10.75
CA VAL A 122 3.73 17.09 -10.09
C VAL A 122 3.63 16.26 -8.81
N TYR A 123 4.30 15.11 -8.74
CA TYR A 123 4.29 14.22 -7.55
C TYR A 123 5.47 14.44 -6.60
N GLU A 124 6.41 15.33 -6.94
CA GLU A 124 7.65 15.50 -6.17
C GLU A 124 7.39 15.87 -4.70
N GLU A 125 6.51 16.85 -4.45
CA GLU A 125 6.20 17.27 -3.09
C GLU A 125 5.51 16.16 -2.29
N ALA A 126 4.59 15.41 -2.91
CA ALA A 126 3.92 14.29 -2.27
C ALA A 126 4.91 13.20 -1.85
N ILE A 127 5.86 12.84 -2.74
CA ILE A 127 6.92 11.87 -2.44
C ILE A 127 7.81 12.38 -1.30
N ARG A 128 8.22 13.65 -1.31
CA ARG A 128 9.03 14.24 -0.21
C ARG A 128 8.32 14.19 1.13
N LYS A 129 7.01 14.48 1.15
CA LYS A 129 6.19 14.35 2.35
C LYS A 129 6.12 12.89 2.82
N SER A 130 5.95 11.93 1.91
CA SER A 130 5.94 10.50 2.25
C SER A 130 7.30 10.01 2.77
N VAL A 131 8.42 10.51 2.27
CA VAL A 131 9.74 10.25 2.85
C VAL A 131 9.84 10.83 4.26
N ARG A 132 9.37 12.07 4.46
CA ARG A 132 9.38 12.71 5.78
C ARG A 132 8.49 12.00 6.80
N TYR A 133 7.44 11.33 6.37
CA TYR A 133 6.61 10.49 7.24
C TYR A 133 7.47 9.56 8.10
N PHE A 134 8.45 8.88 7.50
CA PHE A 134 9.31 7.94 8.22
C PHE A 134 10.13 8.63 9.32
N SER A 135 10.67 9.83 9.06
CA SER A 135 11.44 10.55 10.07
C SER A 135 10.59 10.98 11.27
N ILE A 136 9.30 11.25 11.06
CA ILE A 136 8.35 11.58 12.12
C ILE A 136 7.93 10.33 12.89
N GLN A 137 7.85 9.17 12.22
CA GLN A 137 7.53 7.87 12.84
C GLN A 137 8.74 7.20 13.50
N ARG A 138 9.92 7.80 13.52
CA ARG A 138 11.08 7.22 14.18
C ARG A 138 10.79 6.92 15.66
N CYS A 139 11.14 5.71 16.06
CA CYS A 139 11.15 5.19 17.40
C CYS A 139 12.60 5.07 17.91
N GLY A 140 12.84 5.00 19.21
CA GLY A 140 14.17 4.87 19.80
C GLY A 140 14.87 6.21 20.09
N PRO A 141 16.21 6.25 20.12
CA PRO A 141 16.99 7.42 20.49
C PRO A 141 17.07 8.47 19.37
N SER A 142 15.97 8.74 18.69
CA SER A 142 15.88 9.76 17.62
C SER A 142 15.52 11.10 18.19
N ALA A 143 16.03 12.18 17.56
CA ALA A 143 15.62 13.55 17.85
C ALA A 143 14.45 14.03 16.97
N THR A 144 14.03 13.24 15.96
CA THR A 144 13.03 13.66 14.96
C THR A 144 11.69 12.95 15.05
N GLY A 145 11.58 11.88 15.85
CA GLY A 145 10.30 11.21 16.12
C GLY A 145 9.30 12.13 16.80
N TYR A 146 8.01 11.96 16.56
CA TYR A 146 6.98 12.84 17.11
C TYR A 146 6.89 12.84 18.66
N ASN A 147 7.42 11.82 19.31
CA ASN A 147 7.59 11.75 20.77
C ASN A 147 9.02 11.27 21.11
N ALA A 148 10.01 11.91 20.52
CA ALA A 148 11.41 11.50 20.67
C ALA A 148 12.09 12.12 21.90
N PRO A 149 12.98 11.35 22.59
CA PRO A 149 13.20 9.91 22.40
C PRO A 149 12.05 9.08 22.98
N CYS A 150 11.78 7.92 22.41
CA CYS A 150 10.77 7.00 22.91
C CYS A 150 11.22 5.55 22.77
N HIS A 151 10.81 4.68 23.68
CA HIS A 151 11.09 3.23 23.64
C HIS A 151 12.57 2.91 23.40
N VAL A 152 13.46 3.67 24.03
CA VAL A 152 14.90 3.36 24.01
C VAL A 152 15.23 2.11 24.83
N ASP A 153 14.26 1.63 25.60
CA ASP A 153 14.21 0.45 26.43
C ASP A 153 13.58 -0.78 25.72
N ASP A 154 13.23 -0.68 24.43
CA ASP A 154 12.77 -1.85 23.67
C ASP A 154 13.86 -2.91 23.57
N ALA A 155 13.67 -4.19 23.96
CA ALA A 155 12.48 -4.71 24.62
C ALA A 155 12.86 -6.01 25.38
N ARG A 156 11.91 -6.64 26.04
CA ARG A 156 12.10 -7.98 26.62
C ARG A 156 11.66 -9.08 25.65
N ARG A 157 12.42 -10.11 25.54
CA ARG A 157 12.03 -11.30 24.76
C ARG A 157 10.87 -12.03 25.44
N ARG A 158 9.87 -12.44 24.65
CA ARG A 158 8.73 -13.20 25.17
C ARG A 158 9.11 -14.60 25.67
N ASP A 159 10.04 -15.26 24.97
CA ASP A 159 10.48 -16.62 25.25
C ASP A 159 11.34 -16.73 26.53
N THR A 160 12.32 -15.87 26.67
CA THR A 160 13.31 -15.95 27.78
C THR A 160 13.09 -14.91 28.88
N ARG A 161 12.23 -13.89 28.65
CA ARG A 161 12.04 -12.73 29.50
C ARG A 161 13.28 -11.85 29.72
N LYS A 162 14.35 -12.12 29.00
CA LYS A 162 15.58 -11.31 29.06
C LYS A 162 15.46 -10.09 28.17
N TYR A 163 16.03 -8.99 28.61
CA TYR A 163 16.19 -7.79 27.81
C TYR A 163 17.09 -8.06 26.60
N GLN A 164 16.71 -7.52 25.45
CA GLN A 164 17.49 -7.48 24.22
C GLN A 164 17.28 -6.09 23.60
N ASP A 165 18.36 -5.34 23.34
CA ASP A 165 18.25 -4.08 22.64
C ASP A 165 17.75 -4.27 21.20
N VAL A 166 16.50 -3.86 20.97
CA VAL A 166 15.85 -3.76 19.67
C VAL A 166 15.23 -2.37 19.49
N SER A 167 15.79 -1.37 20.18
CA SER A 167 15.41 0.03 20.02
C SER A 167 15.70 0.53 18.60
N GLY A 168 14.97 1.56 18.14
CA GLY A 168 15.07 2.11 16.79
C GLY A 168 13.91 1.70 15.88
N GLY A 169 14.08 1.93 14.57
CA GLY A 169 13.04 1.70 13.57
C GLY A 169 11.95 2.76 13.58
N TRP A 170 10.77 2.36 13.14
CA TRP A 170 9.59 3.22 13.01
C TRP A 170 8.39 2.58 13.68
N HIS A 171 7.49 3.40 14.24
CA HIS A 171 6.12 2.95 14.49
C HIS A 171 5.47 2.61 13.15
N ASP A 172 4.72 1.53 13.06
CA ASP A 172 4.21 1.04 11.77
C ASP A 172 2.93 1.74 11.30
N ALA A 173 2.15 2.27 12.24
CA ALA A 173 0.82 2.82 12.00
C ALA A 173 0.53 4.05 12.89
N CYS A 174 -0.74 4.29 13.17
CA CYS A 174 -1.20 5.30 14.12
C CYS A 174 -0.85 4.96 15.57
N ASP A 175 -0.63 3.71 15.89
CA ASP A 175 -0.20 3.26 17.22
C ASP A 175 1.34 3.22 17.35
N VAL A 176 1.81 2.82 18.51
CA VAL A 176 3.26 2.82 18.82
C VAL A 176 3.92 1.44 18.67
N ARG A 177 3.20 0.45 18.17
CA ARG A 177 3.77 -0.88 17.89
C ARG A 177 4.77 -0.84 16.74
N LYS A 178 5.53 -1.92 16.59
CA LYS A 178 6.49 -2.09 15.49
C LYS A 178 6.34 -3.49 14.89
N TRP A 179 5.34 -3.65 14.03
CA TRP A 179 5.18 -4.86 13.22
C TRP A 179 6.26 -4.91 12.16
N VAL A 180 7.08 -5.96 12.19
CA VAL A 180 8.23 -6.10 11.29
C VAL A 180 7.79 -6.25 9.84
N ASP A 181 6.81 -7.11 9.59
CA ASP A 181 6.27 -7.34 8.24
C ASP A 181 5.67 -6.05 7.63
N ALA A 182 4.97 -5.24 8.43
CA ALA A 182 4.43 -3.96 7.96
C ALA A 182 5.52 -2.91 7.75
N THR A 183 6.42 -2.73 8.72
CA THR A 183 7.45 -1.68 8.64
C THR A 183 8.55 -1.98 7.61
N LEU A 184 8.79 -3.24 7.24
CA LEU A 184 9.68 -3.62 6.14
C LEU A 184 9.25 -3.04 4.79
N TYR A 185 7.95 -2.79 4.58
CA TYR A 185 7.50 -2.08 3.39
C TYR A 185 8.05 -0.67 3.30
N GLY A 186 8.34 -0.02 4.44
CA GLY A 186 9.07 1.26 4.46
C GLY A 186 10.45 1.14 3.82
N MET A 187 11.19 0.08 4.13
CA MET A 187 12.48 -0.20 3.47
C MET A 187 12.32 -0.38 1.96
N ILE A 188 11.28 -1.10 1.52
CA ILE A 188 11.01 -1.32 0.10
C ILE A 188 10.68 0.01 -0.59
N GLY A 189 9.70 0.78 -0.09
CA GLY A 189 9.27 2.03 -0.70
C GLY A 189 10.39 3.05 -0.80
N LEU A 190 11.13 3.26 0.29
CA LEU A 190 12.27 4.19 0.33
C LEU A 190 13.41 3.75 -0.61
N SER A 191 13.76 2.46 -0.64
CA SER A 191 14.83 1.97 -1.53
C SER A 191 14.44 2.10 -3.00
N ARG A 192 13.19 1.80 -3.36
CA ARG A 192 12.68 1.99 -4.72
C ARG A 192 12.67 3.47 -5.11
N ALA A 193 12.21 4.37 -4.24
CA ALA A 193 12.29 5.81 -4.49
C ALA A 193 13.74 6.28 -4.69
N ALA A 194 14.69 5.83 -3.84
CA ALA A 194 16.09 6.18 -3.95
C ALA A 194 16.76 5.68 -5.25
N GLU A 195 16.30 4.57 -5.80
CA GLU A 195 16.85 3.97 -7.03
C GLU A 195 16.20 4.49 -8.31
N ILE A 196 14.89 4.78 -8.27
CA ILE A 196 14.10 5.19 -9.43
C ILE A 196 14.25 6.69 -9.71
N LEU A 197 14.24 7.51 -8.65
CA LEU A 197 14.28 8.96 -8.79
C LEU A 197 15.67 9.46 -9.18
N GLN A 198 15.72 10.60 -9.87
CA GLN A 198 16.95 11.21 -10.35
C GLN A 198 17.93 11.53 -9.20
N PRO A 199 19.26 11.54 -9.45
CA PRO A 199 20.25 11.89 -8.42
C PRO A 199 20.10 13.30 -7.81
N SER A 200 19.36 14.20 -8.47
CA SER A 200 19.02 15.54 -7.95
C SER A 200 18.05 15.51 -6.77
N TRP A 201 17.36 14.42 -6.56
CA TRP A 201 16.57 14.17 -5.36
C TRP A 201 17.49 13.96 -4.16
N ASP A 202 16.99 14.29 -2.97
CA ASP A 202 17.69 14.12 -1.70
C ASP A 202 17.93 12.62 -1.39
N ARG A 203 18.72 11.98 -2.27
CA ARG A 203 19.08 10.56 -2.15
C ARG A 203 19.83 10.29 -0.87
N GLY A 204 20.67 11.27 -0.43
CA GLY A 204 21.41 11.14 0.82
C GLY A 204 20.50 11.05 2.03
N GLY A 205 19.49 11.91 2.12
CA GLY A 205 18.51 11.89 3.19
C GLY A 205 17.66 10.61 3.18
N ILE A 206 17.27 10.11 2.00
CA ILE A 206 16.54 8.82 1.88
C ILE A 206 17.43 7.66 2.36
N VAL A 207 18.71 7.61 1.98
CA VAL A 207 19.64 6.55 2.39
C VAL A 207 19.88 6.57 3.91
N GLU A 208 20.00 7.75 4.51
CA GLU A 208 20.13 7.87 5.96
C GLU A 208 18.84 7.43 6.70
N GLU A 209 17.66 7.70 6.14
CA GLU A 209 16.40 7.19 6.69
C GLU A 209 16.31 5.66 6.59
N LEU A 210 16.73 5.10 5.46
CA LEU A 210 16.86 3.66 5.28
C LEU A 210 17.83 3.03 6.29
N ARG A 211 18.98 3.67 6.55
CA ARG A 211 19.94 3.22 7.58
C ARG A 211 19.32 3.22 8.97
N TRP A 212 18.52 4.25 9.29
CA TRP A 212 17.82 4.33 10.56
C TRP A 212 16.90 3.12 10.77
N GLY A 213 15.97 2.89 9.83
CA GLY A 213 15.05 1.76 9.89
C GLY A 213 15.76 0.41 9.89
N ASN A 214 16.77 0.25 9.02
CA ASN A 214 17.45 -1.01 8.86
C ASN A 214 18.24 -1.48 10.10
N ARG A 215 18.75 -0.57 10.91
CA ARG A 215 19.41 -0.94 12.18
C ARG A 215 18.47 -1.71 13.11
N TYR A 216 17.20 -1.34 13.15
CA TYR A 216 16.18 -2.08 13.89
C TYR A 216 15.97 -3.49 13.32
N PHE A 217 15.81 -3.63 12.01
CA PHE A 217 15.59 -4.94 11.40
C PHE A 217 16.79 -5.89 11.58
N LEU A 218 18.00 -5.37 11.55
CA LEU A 218 19.20 -6.17 11.86
C LEU A 218 19.21 -6.67 13.30
N LYS A 219 18.73 -5.88 14.27
CA LYS A 219 18.57 -6.30 15.68
C LYS A 219 17.46 -7.33 15.85
N MET A 220 16.44 -7.30 15.00
CA MET A 220 15.31 -8.25 15.01
C MET A 220 15.64 -9.58 14.32
N GLN A 221 16.82 -9.74 13.69
CA GLN A 221 17.21 -11.01 13.09
C GLN A 221 17.76 -11.98 14.12
N GLU A 222 17.15 -13.16 14.23
CA GLU A 222 17.64 -14.25 15.08
C GLU A 222 18.92 -14.91 14.52
N PRO A 223 19.77 -15.50 15.38
CA PRO A 223 20.93 -16.26 14.92
C PRO A 223 20.58 -17.41 13.97
N ALA A 224 19.38 -17.98 14.09
CA ALA A 224 18.86 -19.01 13.17
C ALA A 224 18.64 -18.48 11.75
N GLY A 225 18.53 -17.14 11.57
CA GLY A 225 18.42 -16.47 10.28
C GLY A 225 17.10 -15.75 10.03
N TYR A 226 16.01 -16.16 10.63
CA TYR A 226 14.72 -15.49 10.46
C TYR A 226 14.65 -14.14 11.19
N VAL A 227 13.70 -13.30 10.79
CA VAL A 227 13.40 -12.04 11.46
C VAL A 227 12.17 -12.24 12.36
N MET A 228 12.27 -11.79 13.60
CA MET A 228 11.20 -11.88 14.60
C MET A 228 9.98 -11.03 14.18
N ASN A 229 8.82 -11.32 14.78
CA ASN A 229 7.53 -10.82 14.33
C ASN A 229 7.32 -9.33 14.61
N HIS A 230 7.25 -8.91 15.88
CA HIS A 230 6.98 -7.52 16.23
C HIS A 230 7.34 -7.20 17.68
N ILE A 231 7.27 -5.92 18.01
CA ILE A 231 7.33 -5.42 19.37
C ILE A 231 5.96 -4.87 19.76
N GLY A 232 5.47 -5.30 20.92
CA GLY A 232 4.15 -5.02 21.45
C GLY A 232 3.34 -6.29 21.66
N ASP A 233 2.04 -6.16 21.97
CA ASP A 233 1.12 -7.30 22.08
C ASP A 233 0.21 -7.40 20.85
N VAL A 234 -0.23 -8.61 20.54
CA VAL A 234 -1.19 -8.90 19.47
C VAL A 234 -2.59 -8.38 19.82
N PHE A 235 -2.92 -8.34 21.11
CA PHE A 235 -4.24 -7.93 21.58
C PHE A 235 -4.23 -6.47 22.05
N TYR A 236 -5.26 -5.73 21.65
CA TYR A 236 -5.42 -4.28 21.72
C TYR A 236 -5.42 -3.66 23.12
N HIS A 237 -5.45 -4.43 24.19
CA HIS A 237 -5.76 -3.96 25.53
C HIS A 237 -4.64 -4.20 26.52
N GLY A 238 -3.41 -4.10 26.10
CA GLY A 238 -2.34 -4.34 27.04
C GLY A 238 -1.41 -3.17 27.21
N ASP A 239 -0.65 -3.27 28.25
CA ASP A 239 0.47 -2.42 28.60
C ASP A 239 1.55 -2.32 27.52
N GLN A 240 1.39 -3.01 26.38
CA GLN A 240 2.39 -3.16 25.33
C GLN A 240 2.25 -2.15 24.19
N ASN A 241 1.16 -1.39 24.15
CA ASN A 241 0.93 -0.34 23.15
C ASN A 241 0.84 1.03 23.84
N ARG A 242 1.92 1.43 24.50
CA ARG A 242 2.02 2.66 25.28
C ARG A 242 3.44 3.21 25.27
N TRP A 243 3.62 4.44 25.72
CA TRP A 243 4.92 4.99 26.04
C TRP A 243 5.52 4.28 27.26
N THR A 244 6.84 4.09 27.25
CA THR A 244 7.61 3.48 28.34
C THR A 244 8.41 4.54 29.09
N ASP A 245 9.03 4.16 30.19
CA ASP A 245 9.89 5.06 30.97
C ASP A 245 11.27 5.30 30.33
N ASN A 246 11.57 4.61 29.22
CA ASN A 246 12.85 4.65 28.52
C ASN A 246 14.06 4.12 29.33
N ILE A 247 13.82 3.33 30.37
CA ILE A 247 14.86 2.71 31.21
C ILE A 247 14.89 1.20 30.93
N PRO A 248 15.95 0.68 30.31
CA PRO A 248 16.04 -0.74 30.00
C PRO A 248 15.95 -1.64 31.23
N ASP A 249 15.32 -2.79 31.07
CA ASP A 249 15.15 -3.84 32.07
C ASP A 249 14.23 -3.47 33.24
N THR A 250 13.24 -2.60 33.00
CA THR A 250 12.17 -2.24 33.95
C THR A 250 10.85 -2.96 33.61
N PRO A 251 9.85 -2.97 34.54
CA PRO A 251 8.62 -3.74 34.33
C PRO A 251 7.76 -3.30 33.14
N ASP A 252 7.92 -2.07 32.64
CA ASP A 252 7.13 -1.53 31.54
C ASP A 252 7.78 -1.72 30.15
N ASP A 253 8.96 -2.39 30.08
CA ASP A 253 9.58 -2.79 28.81
C ASP A 253 8.59 -3.61 27.97
N ARG A 254 8.45 -3.24 26.69
CA ARG A 254 7.60 -3.96 25.77
C ARG A 254 8.15 -5.36 25.45
N LEU A 255 7.29 -6.22 24.90
CA LEU A 255 7.66 -7.60 24.55
C LEU A 255 8.02 -7.74 23.07
N ILE A 256 9.11 -8.45 22.80
CA ILE A 256 9.41 -8.95 21.46
C ILE A 256 8.64 -10.26 21.25
N GLN A 257 7.84 -10.32 20.20
CA GLN A 257 7.26 -11.57 19.73
C GLN A 257 8.32 -12.29 18.91
N THR A 258 8.95 -13.31 19.51
CA THR A 258 10.18 -13.96 19.02
C THR A 258 9.94 -15.01 17.94
N ASN A 259 8.68 -15.37 17.64
CA ASN A 259 8.35 -16.20 16.49
C ASN A 259 8.68 -15.48 15.16
N PRO A 260 8.93 -16.22 14.06
CA PRO A 260 9.14 -15.61 12.75
C PRO A 260 7.99 -14.67 12.36
N CYS A 261 8.30 -13.55 11.71
CA CYS A 261 7.28 -12.73 11.07
C CYS A 261 6.67 -13.47 9.87
N ASP A 262 5.67 -12.84 9.24
CA ASP A 262 4.98 -13.35 8.06
C ASP A 262 5.96 -13.89 6.99
N PRO A 263 5.61 -14.98 6.28
CA PRO A 263 6.47 -15.55 5.24
C PRO A 263 6.92 -14.56 4.18
N ALA A 264 6.03 -13.69 3.68
CA ALA A 264 6.39 -12.65 2.72
C ALA A 264 7.32 -11.61 3.35
N GLY A 265 7.15 -11.30 4.64
CA GLY A 265 8.02 -10.40 5.41
C GLY A 265 9.47 -10.87 5.45
N GLN A 266 9.72 -12.18 5.56
CA GLN A 266 11.09 -12.73 5.50
C GLN A 266 11.75 -12.41 4.15
N PHE A 267 11.01 -12.52 3.04
CA PHE A 267 11.52 -12.18 1.71
C PHE A 267 11.67 -10.66 1.53
N CYS A 268 10.77 -9.85 2.10
CA CYS A 268 10.91 -8.39 2.15
C CYS A 268 12.19 -7.96 2.90
N PHE A 269 12.53 -8.65 4.00
CA PHE A 269 13.80 -8.42 4.69
C PHE A 269 15.00 -8.71 3.79
N ILE A 270 15.00 -9.82 3.05
CA ILE A 270 16.07 -10.14 2.10
C ILE A 270 16.20 -9.04 1.04
N MET A 271 15.06 -8.57 0.46
CA MET A 271 15.05 -7.47 -0.51
C MET A 271 15.63 -6.18 0.09
N ALA A 272 15.20 -5.82 1.31
CA ALA A 272 15.69 -4.64 2.01
C ALA A 272 17.21 -4.70 2.23
N GLN A 273 17.73 -5.83 2.73
CA GLN A 273 19.16 -6.00 2.95
C GLN A 273 19.96 -5.96 1.64
N ALA A 274 19.46 -6.59 0.58
CA ALA A 274 20.10 -6.56 -0.74
C ALA A 274 20.14 -5.14 -1.33
N ALA A 275 19.06 -4.35 -1.18
CA ALA A 275 19.04 -2.95 -1.58
C ALA A 275 20.04 -2.11 -0.77
N MET A 276 20.14 -2.34 0.55
CA MET A 276 21.13 -1.65 1.39
C MET A 276 22.57 -1.95 0.97
N VAL A 277 22.89 -3.16 0.53
CA VAL A 277 24.21 -3.46 -0.06
C VAL A 277 24.49 -2.51 -1.23
N ARG A 278 23.60 -2.42 -2.23
CA ARG A 278 23.81 -1.55 -3.41
C ARG A 278 23.92 -0.07 -3.04
N LEU A 279 23.09 0.37 -2.12
CA LEU A 279 23.03 1.80 -1.74
C LEU A 279 24.21 2.24 -0.90
N THR A 280 24.88 1.32 -0.18
CA THR A 280 25.90 1.69 0.81
C THR A 280 27.31 1.13 0.53
N GLU A 281 27.46 0.16 -0.38
CA GLU A 281 28.73 -0.52 -0.61
C GLU A 281 29.91 0.42 -0.91
N LYS A 282 29.66 1.52 -1.66
CA LYS A 282 30.70 2.49 -1.98
C LYS A 282 31.04 3.43 -0.83
N SER A 283 30.09 3.77 0.02
CA SER A 283 30.25 4.74 1.12
C SER A 283 30.58 4.07 2.45
N ASP A 284 30.12 2.84 2.67
CA ASP A 284 30.29 2.10 3.91
C ASP A 284 30.31 0.58 3.64
N PRO A 285 31.46 0.04 3.16
CA PRO A 285 31.59 -1.35 2.81
C PRO A 285 31.34 -2.32 3.99
N ALA A 286 31.67 -1.89 5.22
CA ALA A 286 31.49 -2.71 6.42
C ALA A 286 29.99 -2.91 6.74
N TYR A 287 29.21 -1.85 6.62
CA TYR A 287 27.77 -1.90 6.78
C TYR A 287 27.12 -2.71 5.65
N ALA A 288 27.55 -2.51 4.42
CA ALA A 288 27.07 -3.31 3.28
C ALA A 288 27.35 -4.80 3.48
N ASP A 289 28.52 -5.18 4.02
CA ASP A 289 28.85 -6.58 4.35
C ASP A 289 27.95 -7.14 5.45
N THR A 290 27.61 -6.35 6.46
CA THR A 290 26.64 -6.71 7.49
C THR A 290 25.28 -7.03 6.87
N CYS A 291 24.77 -6.16 5.98
CA CYS A 291 23.51 -6.37 5.25
C CYS A 291 23.58 -7.63 4.36
N ARG A 292 24.68 -7.82 3.63
CA ARG A 292 24.91 -9.01 2.81
C ARG A 292 24.80 -10.29 3.64
N LYS A 293 25.50 -10.36 4.77
CA LYS A 293 25.45 -11.51 5.67
C LYS A 293 24.06 -11.76 6.23
N ALA A 294 23.34 -10.69 6.58
CA ALA A 294 21.96 -10.77 7.08
C ALA A 294 21.01 -11.33 6.02
N ALA A 295 21.08 -10.82 4.78
CA ALA A 295 20.28 -11.33 3.67
C ALA A 295 20.51 -12.82 3.42
N LEU A 296 21.78 -13.24 3.38
CA LEU A 296 22.13 -14.63 3.07
C LEU A 296 21.72 -15.59 4.18
N ARG A 297 21.84 -15.19 5.46
CA ARG A 297 21.33 -16.01 6.58
C ARG A 297 19.81 -16.18 6.51
N CYS A 298 19.07 -15.10 6.20
CA CYS A 298 17.64 -15.18 6.06
C CYS A 298 17.22 -16.05 4.85
N LEU A 299 17.89 -15.91 3.71
CA LEU A 299 17.66 -16.78 2.55
C LEU A 299 17.90 -18.26 2.88
N GLN A 300 18.98 -18.58 3.61
CA GLN A 300 19.28 -19.94 4.03
C GLN A 300 18.16 -20.50 4.92
N TRP A 301 17.66 -19.71 5.86
CA TRP A 301 16.52 -20.10 6.69
C TRP A 301 15.26 -20.29 5.86
N CYS A 302 14.91 -19.33 4.97
CA CYS A 302 13.73 -19.43 4.11
C CYS A 302 13.74 -20.69 3.23
N ARG A 303 14.89 -21.05 2.66
CA ARG A 303 15.00 -22.25 1.82
C ARG A 303 14.66 -23.53 2.57
N LYS A 304 14.82 -23.55 3.88
CA LYS A 304 14.58 -24.72 4.73
C LYS A 304 13.18 -24.69 5.36
N GLU A 305 12.78 -23.55 5.91
CA GLU A 305 11.61 -23.43 6.80
C GLU A 305 10.45 -22.62 6.17
N ASN A 306 10.74 -21.79 5.17
CA ASN A 306 9.77 -20.90 4.54
C ASN A 306 9.95 -20.87 3.02
N GLN A 307 9.31 -21.76 2.31
CA GLN A 307 9.47 -21.86 0.85
C GLN A 307 8.43 -21.06 0.04
N GLY A 308 7.53 -20.34 0.71
CA GLY A 308 6.39 -19.67 0.10
C GLY A 308 5.32 -20.66 -0.40
N GLN A 309 4.06 -20.28 -0.32
CA GLN A 309 2.94 -21.14 -0.72
C GLN A 309 1.91 -20.40 -1.56
N ASP A 310 1.53 -19.20 -1.15
CA ASP A 310 0.57 -18.37 -1.87
C ASP A 310 1.24 -17.50 -2.95
N PRO A 311 0.47 -16.87 -3.86
CA PRO A 311 1.01 -16.05 -4.93
C PRO A 311 1.88 -14.87 -4.46
N ASN A 312 1.57 -14.25 -3.32
CA ASN A 312 2.37 -13.15 -2.79
C ASN A 312 3.68 -13.63 -2.16
N GLU A 313 3.64 -14.71 -1.41
CA GLU A 313 4.84 -15.32 -0.83
C GLU A 313 5.82 -15.76 -1.92
N LEU A 314 5.32 -16.45 -2.95
CA LEU A 314 6.14 -16.91 -4.09
C LEU A 314 6.64 -15.73 -4.92
N GLY A 315 5.82 -14.70 -5.12
CA GLY A 315 6.22 -13.46 -5.79
C GLY A 315 7.31 -12.71 -5.01
N ALA A 316 7.13 -12.52 -3.70
CA ALA A 316 8.13 -11.90 -2.84
C ALA A 316 9.44 -12.68 -2.81
N ALA A 317 9.38 -14.02 -2.80
CA ALA A 317 10.56 -14.89 -2.86
C ALA A 317 11.32 -14.73 -4.19
N ALA A 318 10.60 -14.69 -5.32
CA ALA A 318 11.19 -14.46 -6.62
C ALA A 318 11.86 -13.07 -6.71
N ALA A 319 11.18 -12.02 -6.22
CA ALA A 319 11.72 -10.66 -6.15
C ALA A 319 12.95 -10.58 -5.24
N ALA A 320 12.94 -11.23 -4.07
CA ALA A 320 14.07 -11.26 -3.15
C ALA A 320 15.32 -11.89 -3.78
N CYS A 321 15.15 -12.99 -4.52
CA CYS A 321 16.25 -13.61 -5.25
C CYS A 321 16.74 -12.73 -6.42
N ALA A 322 15.84 -12.03 -7.12
CA ALA A 322 16.21 -11.05 -8.14
C ALA A 322 17.02 -9.88 -7.54
N GLU A 323 16.62 -9.39 -6.37
CA GLU A 323 17.35 -8.34 -5.64
C GLU A 323 18.75 -8.80 -5.20
N LEU A 324 18.88 -10.03 -4.71
CA LEU A 324 20.19 -10.62 -4.42
C LEU A 324 21.07 -10.70 -5.66
N TYR A 325 20.51 -11.10 -6.80
CA TYR A 325 21.24 -11.11 -8.06
C TYR A 325 21.71 -9.70 -8.48
N ARG A 326 20.85 -8.69 -8.37
CA ARG A 326 21.21 -7.29 -8.65
C ARG A 326 22.36 -6.79 -7.77
N SER A 327 22.41 -7.24 -6.52
CA SER A 327 23.35 -6.75 -5.52
C SER A 327 24.67 -7.55 -5.48
N LEU A 328 24.60 -8.85 -5.66
CA LEU A 328 25.72 -9.77 -5.43
C LEU A 328 26.17 -10.48 -6.71
N GLY A 329 25.38 -10.45 -7.79
CA GLY A 329 25.57 -11.34 -8.92
C GLY A 329 25.24 -12.79 -8.52
N GLY A 330 25.77 -13.74 -9.27
CA GLY A 330 25.63 -15.16 -8.94
C GLY A 330 24.45 -15.84 -9.64
N ARG A 331 24.79 -16.91 -10.36
CA ARG A 331 23.81 -17.68 -11.13
C ARG A 331 22.75 -18.34 -10.23
N GLU A 332 23.14 -18.72 -9.03
CA GLU A 332 22.26 -19.36 -8.05
C GLU A 332 21.05 -18.52 -7.68
N TYR A 333 21.18 -17.19 -7.55
CA TYR A 333 20.06 -16.31 -7.22
C TYR A 333 19.10 -16.15 -8.40
N ARG A 334 19.63 -16.06 -9.63
CA ARG A 334 18.82 -16.05 -10.84
C ARG A 334 18.01 -17.35 -10.96
N ASP A 335 18.66 -18.50 -10.77
CA ASP A 335 18.02 -19.81 -10.92
C ASP A 335 16.97 -20.04 -9.82
N LEU A 336 17.21 -19.56 -8.57
CA LEU A 336 16.23 -19.55 -7.49
C LEU A 336 15.04 -18.63 -7.81
N ALA A 337 15.27 -17.44 -8.33
CA ALA A 337 14.21 -16.51 -8.72
C ALA A 337 13.30 -17.15 -9.78
N ALA A 338 13.91 -17.80 -10.79
CA ALA A 338 13.16 -18.52 -11.82
C ALA A 338 12.39 -19.72 -11.26
N ASP A 339 12.92 -20.41 -10.24
CA ASP A 339 12.22 -21.52 -9.59
C ASP A 339 10.97 -21.06 -8.83
N TYR A 340 11.08 -20.00 -8.01
CA TYR A 340 9.92 -19.41 -7.35
C TYR A 340 8.89 -18.90 -8.35
N ALA A 341 9.32 -18.25 -9.43
CA ALA A 341 8.41 -17.81 -10.49
C ALA A 341 7.72 -19.00 -11.18
N ARG A 342 8.39 -20.11 -11.39
CA ARG A 342 7.78 -21.33 -11.97
C ARG A 342 6.69 -21.88 -11.06
N ARG A 343 6.93 -21.94 -9.75
CA ARG A 343 5.92 -22.34 -8.75
C ARG A 343 4.76 -21.36 -8.68
N LEU A 344 5.02 -20.06 -8.78
CA LEU A 344 3.99 -19.03 -8.89
C LEU A 344 3.10 -19.26 -10.12
N LEU A 345 3.69 -19.54 -11.28
CA LEU A 345 2.94 -19.78 -12.51
C LEU A 345 2.05 -21.04 -12.47
N GLU A 346 2.36 -22.01 -11.60
CA GLU A 346 1.49 -23.18 -11.37
C GLU A 346 0.16 -22.81 -10.69
N LEU A 347 0.09 -21.63 -10.06
CA LEU A 347 -1.11 -21.10 -9.43
C LEU A 347 -1.96 -20.24 -10.37
N GLN A 348 -1.45 -19.88 -11.56
CA GLN A 348 -2.17 -19.02 -12.50
C GLN A 348 -3.24 -19.81 -13.27
N VAL A 349 -4.44 -19.26 -13.34
CA VAL A 349 -5.52 -19.80 -14.18
C VAL A 349 -5.27 -19.38 -15.62
N ALA A 350 -4.62 -20.26 -16.39
CA ALA A 350 -4.20 -20.02 -17.77
C ALA A 350 -5.00 -20.79 -18.83
N GLY A 351 -5.97 -21.61 -18.42
CA GLY A 351 -6.83 -22.38 -19.31
C GLY A 351 -7.71 -21.50 -20.21
N GLU A 352 -8.42 -22.12 -21.15
CA GLU A 352 -9.36 -21.41 -22.00
C GLU A 352 -10.56 -20.91 -21.17
N ASN A 353 -10.97 -19.66 -21.43
CA ASN A 353 -12.19 -19.11 -20.87
C ASN A 353 -13.43 -19.59 -21.67
N ASN A 354 -14.57 -19.57 -21.04
CA ASN A 354 -15.84 -19.88 -21.64
C ASN A 354 -16.96 -19.03 -21.00
N PRO A 355 -18.19 -19.03 -21.50
CA PRO A 355 -19.26 -18.18 -20.95
C PRO A 355 -19.54 -18.38 -19.45
N ALA A 356 -19.29 -19.57 -18.93
CA ALA A 356 -19.46 -19.88 -17.49
C ALA A 356 -18.30 -19.36 -16.64
N TRP A 357 -17.08 -19.40 -17.18
CA TRP A 357 -15.84 -18.96 -16.57
C TRP A 357 -15.09 -17.97 -17.49
N PRO A 358 -15.59 -16.74 -17.63
CA PRO A 358 -15.14 -15.81 -18.67
C PRO A 358 -13.82 -15.10 -18.38
N LEU A 359 -13.27 -15.27 -17.18
CA LEU A 359 -12.00 -14.66 -16.76
C LEU A 359 -10.92 -15.72 -16.59
N ARG A 360 -9.71 -15.32 -16.96
CA ARG A 360 -8.47 -16.09 -16.73
C ARG A 360 -7.31 -15.14 -16.44
N GLY A 361 -6.18 -15.69 -16.08
CA GLY A 361 -4.97 -14.91 -15.78
C GLY A 361 -4.80 -14.57 -14.31
N PHE A 362 -5.86 -14.60 -13.50
CA PHE A 362 -5.74 -14.46 -12.04
C PHE A 362 -5.06 -15.69 -11.41
N PHE A 363 -4.65 -15.54 -10.15
CA PHE A 363 -3.99 -16.62 -9.40
C PHE A 363 -4.96 -17.27 -8.42
N GLN A 364 -4.78 -18.56 -8.17
CA GLN A 364 -5.43 -19.31 -7.10
C GLN A 364 -4.62 -19.21 -5.82
N THR A 365 -5.29 -19.36 -4.66
CA THR A 365 -4.67 -19.24 -3.34
C THR A 365 -3.55 -20.26 -3.11
N ALA A 366 -3.76 -21.50 -3.58
CA ALA A 366 -2.79 -22.57 -3.46
C ALA A 366 -3.03 -23.64 -4.53
N ARG A 367 -2.03 -24.49 -4.75
CA ARG A 367 -2.17 -25.64 -5.65
C ARG A 367 -3.27 -26.57 -5.16
N GLY A 368 -4.23 -26.86 -6.06
CA GLY A 368 -5.41 -27.69 -5.74
C GLY A 368 -6.52 -26.98 -4.98
N ASN A 369 -6.36 -25.71 -4.65
CA ASN A 369 -7.41 -24.85 -4.12
C ASN A 369 -7.88 -23.88 -5.22
N PRO A 370 -9.09 -24.05 -5.81
CA PRO A 370 -9.58 -23.23 -6.92
C PRO A 370 -10.01 -21.81 -6.50
N GLU A 371 -9.99 -21.49 -5.21
CA GLU A 371 -10.37 -20.16 -4.74
C GLU A 371 -9.41 -19.11 -5.25
N PRO A 372 -9.89 -18.04 -5.90
CA PRO A 372 -9.06 -16.95 -6.35
C PRO A 372 -8.31 -16.29 -5.20
N PHE A 373 -7.05 -15.98 -5.43
CA PHE A 373 -6.21 -15.32 -4.45
C PHE A 373 -6.63 -13.86 -4.25
N ARG A 374 -6.66 -13.45 -2.99
CA ARG A 374 -6.89 -12.08 -2.53
C ARG A 374 -5.88 -11.77 -1.45
N ASP A 375 -5.42 -10.56 -1.41
CA ASP A 375 -4.48 -10.11 -0.38
C ASP A 375 -5.01 -8.86 0.33
N ILE A 376 -4.68 -8.70 1.60
CA ILE A 376 -5.18 -7.60 2.40
C ILE A 376 -4.30 -6.35 2.22
N TYR A 377 -2.97 -6.46 2.41
CA TYR A 377 -2.06 -5.30 2.39
C TYR A 377 -0.66 -5.57 1.82
N ARG A 378 -0.28 -6.84 1.61
CA ARG A 378 1.07 -7.20 1.16
C ARG A 378 1.38 -6.78 -0.26
N GLY A 379 0.34 -6.44 -1.03
CA GLY A 379 0.45 -5.92 -2.39
C GLY A 379 0.46 -6.98 -3.48
N SER A 380 0.88 -6.57 -4.68
CA SER A 380 0.78 -7.38 -5.90
C SER A 380 2.13 -8.02 -6.29
N TRP A 381 2.82 -8.67 -5.35
CA TRP A 381 4.13 -9.29 -5.62
C TRP A 381 4.09 -10.34 -6.72
N HIS A 382 3.00 -11.05 -6.89
CA HIS A 382 2.78 -12.00 -7.98
C HIS A 382 2.88 -11.36 -9.38
N LEU A 383 2.51 -10.09 -9.55
CA LEU A 383 2.68 -9.35 -10.81
C LEU A 383 4.02 -8.63 -10.86
N VAL A 384 4.37 -7.92 -9.77
CA VAL A 384 5.59 -7.09 -9.71
C VAL A 384 6.83 -7.93 -9.94
N SER A 385 6.93 -9.10 -9.28
CA SER A 385 8.09 -9.98 -9.43
C SER A 385 8.27 -10.51 -10.85
N LEU A 386 7.18 -10.91 -11.52
CA LEU A 386 7.27 -11.38 -12.91
C LEU A 386 7.75 -10.26 -13.85
N CYS A 387 7.30 -9.01 -13.61
CA CYS A 387 7.81 -7.85 -14.36
C CYS A 387 9.30 -7.63 -14.08
N GLU A 388 9.74 -7.66 -12.83
CA GLU A 388 11.14 -7.48 -12.45
C GLU A 388 12.05 -8.59 -13.00
N LEU A 389 11.59 -9.84 -13.03
CA LEU A 389 12.30 -10.94 -13.65
C LEU A 389 12.45 -10.76 -15.15
N LEU A 390 11.39 -10.35 -15.84
CA LEU A 390 11.42 -10.13 -17.28
C LEU A 390 12.32 -8.94 -17.65
N GLU A 391 12.34 -7.87 -16.83
CA GLU A 391 13.27 -6.74 -16.97
C GLU A 391 14.73 -7.17 -16.78
N LEU A 392 15.00 -7.97 -15.75
CA LEU A 392 16.36 -8.34 -15.35
C LEU A 392 16.96 -9.48 -16.17
N PHE A 393 16.13 -10.41 -16.65
CA PHE A 393 16.54 -11.62 -17.34
C PHE A 393 15.75 -11.81 -18.66
N PRO A 394 15.80 -10.85 -19.61
CA PRO A 394 15.01 -10.93 -20.85
C PRO A 394 15.35 -12.14 -21.72
N ASP A 395 16.59 -12.65 -21.62
CA ASP A 395 17.08 -13.80 -22.38
C ASP A 395 16.95 -15.13 -21.62
N HIS A 396 16.29 -15.16 -20.47
CA HIS A 396 16.09 -16.40 -19.71
C HIS A 396 15.15 -17.34 -20.47
N PRO A 397 15.38 -18.67 -20.47
CA PRO A 397 14.48 -19.63 -21.13
C PRO A 397 13.01 -19.52 -20.71
N ASP A 398 12.72 -19.14 -19.48
CA ASP A 398 11.38 -18.93 -18.97
C ASP A 398 10.80 -17.50 -19.22
N ALA A 399 11.59 -16.55 -19.77
CA ALA A 399 11.12 -15.19 -20.04
C ALA A 399 9.84 -15.11 -20.89
N PRO A 400 9.65 -15.95 -21.93
CA PRO A 400 8.38 -15.99 -22.68
C PRO A 400 7.19 -16.43 -21.81
N ARG A 401 7.40 -17.29 -20.82
CA ARG A 401 6.36 -17.74 -19.89
C ARG A 401 5.97 -16.62 -18.92
N TRP A 402 6.95 -15.89 -18.37
CA TRP A 402 6.70 -14.72 -17.53
C TRP A 402 5.93 -13.64 -18.29
N LYS A 403 6.37 -13.33 -19.51
CA LYS A 403 5.67 -12.38 -20.38
C LYS A 403 4.23 -12.80 -20.61
N LYS A 404 3.98 -14.08 -20.94
CA LYS A 404 2.63 -14.59 -21.15
C LYS A 404 1.77 -14.51 -19.88
N ALA A 405 2.34 -14.78 -18.72
CA ALA A 405 1.64 -14.68 -17.44
C ALA A 405 1.25 -13.23 -17.12
N ILE A 406 2.15 -12.27 -17.35
CA ILE A 406 1.86 -10.84 -17.22
C ILE A 406 0.73 -10.42 -18.17
N GLU A 407 0.79 -10.84 -19.44
CA GLU A 407 -0.26 -10.56 -20.44
C GLU A 407 -1.62 -11.10 -19.98
N LEU A 408 -1.68 -12.35 -19.51
CA LEU A 408 -2.91 -12.97 -19.05
C LEU A 408 -3.49 -12.21 -17.84
N TYR A 409 -2.65 -11.92 -16.83
CA TYR A 409 -3.10 -11.21 -15.64
C TYR A 409 -3.61 -9.80 -15.93
N CYS A 410 -2.84 -9.04 -16.73
CA CYS A 410 -3.19 -7.65 -17.01
C CYS A 410 -4.33 -7.52 -18.02
N ARG A 411 -4.31 -8.29 -19.14
CA ARG A 411 -5.25 -8.11 -20.24
C ARG A 411 -6.51 -8.96 -20.15
N GLU A 412 -6.42 -10.15 -19.53
CA GLU A 412 -7.55 -11.11 -19.48
C GLU A 412 -8.25 -11.12 -18.12
N TYR A 413 -7.64 -10.49 -17.09
CA TYR A 413 -8.25 -10.33 -15.77
C TYR A 413 -8.42 -8.86 -15.37
N LEU A 414 -7.33 -8.09 -15.18
CA LEU A 414 -7.45 -6.74 -14.63
C LEU A 414 -8.16 -5.77 -15.58
N ALA A 415 -7.78 -5.72 -16.85
CA ALA A 415 -8.37 -4.77 -17.80
C ALA A 415 -9.90 -4.97 -17.99
N PRO A 416 -10.43 -6.20 -18.18
CA PRO A 416 -11.87 -6.41 -18.24
C PRO A 416 -12.58 -6.04 -16.92
N MET A 417 -11.93 -6.26 -15.78
CA MET A 417 -12.52 -5.91 -14.47
C MET A 417 -12.55 -4.40 -14.26
N THR A 418 -11.45 -3.69 -14.51
CA THR A 418 -11.39 -2.23 -14.33
C THR A 418 -12.37 -1.47 -15.23
N ALA A 419 -12.71 -2.01 -16.39
CA ALA A 419 -13.73 -1.47 -17.27
C ALA A 419 -15.17 -1.54 -16.70
N ARG A 420 -15.39 -2.27 -15.61
CA ARG A 420 -16.71 -2.44 -14.97
C ARG A 420 -17.02 -1.37 -13.92
N ASN A 421 -16.10 -0.48 -13.60
CA ASN A 421 -16.35 0.66 -12.74
C ASN A 421 -15.89 1.97 -13.37
N ASN A 422 -16.55 3.07 -13.00
CA ASN A 422 -16.29 4.39 -13.59
C ASN A 422 -14.92 4.95 -13.25
N PHE A 423 -14.37 4.53 -12.12
CA PHE A 423 -13.09 5.01 -11.59
C PHE A 423 -11.89 4.25 -12.17
N GLY A 424 -12.13 3.09 -12.80
CA GLY A 424 -11.07 2.26 -13.38
C GLY A 424 -10.17 1.60 -12.32
N ILE A 425 -10.65 1.44 -11.06
CA ILE A 425 -9.91 0.76 -10.01
C ILE A 425 -9.91 -0.75 -10.23
N VAL A 426 -8.85 -1.41 -9.78
CA VAL A 426 -8.78 -2.88 -9.77
C VAL A 426 -9.73 -3.45 -8.72
N PRO A 427 -10.32 -4.65 -8.92
CA PRO A 427 -11.14 -5.28 -7.91
C PRO A 427 -10.29 -5.74 -6.73
N TYR A 428 -10.88 -5.77 -5.54
CA TYR A 428 -10.28 -6.48 -4.41
C TYR A 428 -10.07 -7.96 -4.76
N GLY A 429 -11.06 -8.60 -5.39
CA GLY A 429 -10.86 -9.94 -5.94
C GLY A 429 -12.12 -10.64 -6.39
N LEU A 430 -11.87 -11.84 -6.90
CA LEU A 430 -12.89 -12.81 -7.31
C LEU A 430 -13.15 -13.80 -6.18
N TYR A 431 -14.32 -14.43 -6.25
CA TYR A 431 -14.77 -15.46 -5.31
C TYR A 431 -15.47 -16.59 -6.05
N THR A 432 -15.35 -17.82 -5.52
CA THR A 432 -16.15 -18.96 -5.93
C THR A 432 -17.23 -19.24 -4.87
N GLY A 433 -18.21 -20.08 -5.17
CA GLY A 433 -19.22 -20.50 -4.20
C GLY A 433 -20.30 -19.46 -3.92
N LYS A 434 -20.38 -18.95 -2.67
CA LYS A 434 -21.45 -18.04 -2.22
C LYS A 434 -21.13 -16.59 -2.55
N ASP A 435 -22.18 -15.77 -2.69
CA ASP A 435 -22.06 -14.31 -2.78
C ASP A 435 -21.35 -13.76 -1.51
N PRO A 436 -20.21 -13.09 -1.66
CA PRO A 436 -19.50 -12.44 -0.54
C PRO A 436 -20.18 -11.14 -0.08
N GLY A 437 -21.30 -10.78 -0.67
CA GLY A 437 -22.03 -9.53 -0.51
C GLY A 437 -21.86 -8.59 -1.72
N GLY A 438 -22.94 -7.85 -2.03
CA GLY A 438 -22.98 -6.92 -3.16
C GLY A 438 -23.62 -7.49 -4.43
N GLY A 439 -23.79 -8.79 -4.54
CA GLY A 439 -24.52 -9.44 -5.63
C GLY A 439 -23.88 -9.34 -7.02
N ARG A 440 -22.58 -9.00 -7.11
CA ARG A 440 -21.89 -8.80 -8.40
C ARG A 440 -21.33 -10.11 -8.93
N ARG A 441 -21.68 -10.43 -10.18
CA ARG A 441 -21.23 -11.66 -10.86
C ARG A 441 -20.66 -11.40 -12.24
N ILE A 442 -19.71 -12.26 -12.62
CA ILE A 442 -19.23 -12.43 -13.99
C ILE A 442 -19.08 -13.93 -14.27
N GLY A 443 -19.97 -14.49 -15.08
CA GLY A 443 -20.10 -15.95 -15.19
C GLY A 443 -20.45 -16.58 -13.81
N TYR A 444 -19.67 -17.59 -13.41
CA TYR A 444 -19.81 -18.25 -12.11
C TYR A 444 -18.99 -17.59 -10.99
N TYR A 445 -18.13 -16.61 -11.33
CA TYR A 445 -17.42 -15.86 -10.31
C TYR A 445 -18.31 -14.81 -9.67
N TRP A 446 -18.19 -14.62 -8.37
CA TRP A 446 -18.56 -13.40 -7.68
C TRP A 446 -17.33 -12.49 -7.62
N TYR A 447 -17.52 -11.19 -7.43
CA TYR A 447 -16.40 -10.26 -7.23
C TYR A 447 -16.82 -9.10 -6.33
N ARG A 448 -15.80 -8.48 -5.71
CA ARG A 448 -15.94 -7.26 -4.91
C ARG A 448 -14.88 -6.24 -5.32
N TRP A 449 -15.26 -4.99 -5.16
CA TRP A 449 -14.33 -3.86 -5.30
C TRP A 449 -13.56 -3.62 -4.00
N PHE A 450 -14.17 -3.91 -2.86
CA PHE A 450 -13.65 -3.68 -1.51
C PHE A 450 -13.66 -4.97 -0.70
N MET A 451 -12.88 -4.99 0.39
CA MET A 451 -12.87 -6.12 1.32
C MET A 451 -14.24 -6.35 1.94
N GLU A 452 -14.52 -7.58 2.36
CA GLU A 452 -15.71 -7.89 3.15
C GLU A 452 -15.56 -7.33 4.57
N ILE A 453 -16.54 -6.56 5.02
CA ILE A 453 -16.58 -6.01 6.37
C ILE A 453 -17.04 -7.00 7.45
N ASN A 454 -17.53 -8.17 7.05
CA ASN A 454 -18.04 -9.19 7.96
C ASN A 454 -16.96 -10.20 8.42
N GLN A 455 -15.71 -9.96 8.06
CA GLN A 455 -14.58 -10.75 8.52
C GLN A 455 -13.94 -10.11 9.76
N PRO A 456 -13.19 -10.89 10.56
CA PRO A 456 -12.65 -10.40 11.83
C PRO A 456 -11.70 -9.20 11.70
N TRP A 457 -11.07 -9.02 10.52
CA TRP A 457 -10.15 -7.95 10.23
C TRP A 457 -10.22 -7.55 8.76
N TRP A 458 -10.33 -6.26 8.48
CA TRP A 458 -10.37 -5.70 7.15
C TRP A 458 -9.84 -4.25 7.18
N VAL A 459 -9.38 -3.76 6.06
CA VAL A 459 -8.91 -2.37 5.89
C VAL A 459 -9.32 -1.83 4.53
N GLY A 460 -9.13 -0.54 4.31
CA GLY A 460 -9.26 0.10 2.99
C GLY A 460 -8.24 -0.44 2.00
N ILE A 461 -8.43 -0.14 0.73
CA ILE A 461 -7.75 -0.83 -0.39
C ILE A 461 -6.57 -0.07 -1.00
N ASN A 462 -6.03 0.96 -0.34
CA ASN A 462 -4.96 1.78 -0.95
C ASN A 462 -3.70 0.98 -1.27
N SER A 463 -3.30 0.03 -0.42
CA SER A 463 -2.17 -0.86 -0.70
C SER A 463 -2.40 -1.72 -1.95
N ASN A 464 -3.61 -2.29 -2.08
CA ASN A 464 -3.99 -3.11 -3.23
C ASN A 464 -3.95 -2.29 -4.53
N LEU A 465 -4.56 -1.10 -4.50
CA LEU A 465 -4.59 -0.19 -5.66
C LEU A 465 -3.17 0.24 -6.06
N ALA A 466 -2.41 0.78 -5.12
CA ALA A 466 -1.09 1.32 -5.41
C ALA A 466 -0.11 0.24 -5.89
N SER A 467 -0.10 -0.95 -5.26
CA SER A 467 0.77 -2.05 -5.67
C SER A 467 0.39 -2.65 -7.02
N ALA A 468 -0.91 -2.77 -7.30
CA ALA A 468 -1.39 -3.16 -8.63
C ALA A 468 -0.99 -2.10 -9.68
N GLY A 469 -1.08 -0.81 -9.33
CA GLY A 469 -0.61 0.30 -10.15
C GLY A 469 0.87 0.19 -10.50
N VAL A 470 1.74 -0.13 -9.54
CA VAL A 470 3.17 -0.41 -9.78
C VAL A 470 3.35 -1.54 -10.79
N GLY A 471 2.69 -2.68 -10.56
CA GLY A 471 2.78 -3.84 -11.46
C GLY A 471 2.24 -3.55 -12.86
N LEU A 472 1.10 -2.88 -12.96
CA LEU A 472 0.49 -2.47 -14.23
C LEU A 472 1.37 -1.49 -15.01
N PHE A 473 2.01 -0.53 -14.35
CA PHE A 473 2.90 0.42 -15.02
C PHE A 473 4.18 -0.26 -15.54
N LYS A 474 4.77 -1.17 -14.75
CA LYS A 474 5.88 -2.03 -15.20
C LYS A 474 5.46 -2.90 -16.39
N ALA A 475 4.30 -3.55 -16.30
CA ALA A 475 3.75 -4.35 -17.40
C ALA A 475 3.50 -3.51 -18.67
N ALA A 476 2.99 -2.29 -18.53
CA ALA A 476 2.79 -1.36 -19.64
C ALA A 476 4.08 -1.10 -20.42
N ARG A 477 5.19 -0.86 -19.72
CA ARG A 477 6.51 -0.66 -20.35
C ARG A 477 6.99 -1.93 -21.07
N LEU A 478 6.93 -3.07 -20.39
CA LEU A 478 7.41 -4.35 -20.93
C LEU A 478 6.61 -4.84 -22.13
N LEU A 479 5.30 -4.65 -22.11
CA LEU A 479 4.38 -5.06 -23.16
C LEU A 479 4.14 -3.98 -24.23
N LYS A 480 4.70 -2.77 -24.03
CA LYS A 480 4.46 -1.57 -24.86
C LYS A 480 2.96 -1.30 -25.02
N ASP A 481 2.23 -1.34 -23.92
CA ASP A 481 0.77 -1.22 -23.87
C ASP A 481 0.36 0.01 -23.05
N PRO A 482 0.10 1.16 -23.70
CA PRO A 482 -0.28 2.39 -23.01
C PRO A 482 -1.60 2.27 -22.26
N GLY A 483 -2.50 1.35 -22.65
CA GLY A 483 -3.76 1.11 -21.95
C GLY A 483 -3.53 0.63 -20.51
N LEU A 484 -2.49 -0.17 -20.25
CA LEU A 484 -2.14 -0.59 -18.91
C LEU A 484 -1.56 0.57 -18.06
N ALA A 485 -0.86 1.52 -18.71
CA ALA A 485 -0.41 2.73 -18.01
C ALA A 485 -1.58 3.63 -17.60
N VAL A 486 -2.63 3.72 -18.41
CA VAL A 486 -3.88 4.39 -18.05
C VAL A 486 -4.49 3.74 -16.82
N ILE A 487 -4.61 2.42 -16.78
CA ILE A 487 -5.15 1.71 -15.62
C ILE A 487 -4.27 1.96 -14.38
N ALA A 488 -2.96 1.95 -14.51
CA ALA A 488 -2.04 2.25 -13.41
C ALA A 488 -2.26 3.66 -12.84
N GLN A 489 -2.39 4.68 -13.71
CA GLN A 489 -2.68 6.06 -13.30
C GLN A 489 -4.01 6.17 -12.53
N ARG A 490 -5.06 5.46 -12.97
CA ARG A 490 -6.38 5.46 -12.32
C ARG A 490 -6.34 4.96 -10.87
N GLN A 491 -5.41 4.05 -10.52
CA GLN A 491 -5.22 3.62 -9.14
C GLN A 491 -4.71 4.77 -8.27
N LEU A 492 -3.74 5.54 -8.76
CA LEU A 492 -3.25 6.72 -8.05
C LEU A 492 -4.30 7.83 -7.99
N ASP A 493 -5.05 8.03 -9.06
CA ASP A 493 -6.11 9.04 -9.11
C ASP A 493 -7.16 8.82 -8.02
N TRP A 494 -7.58 7.56 -7.79
CA TRP A 494 -8.49 7.23 -6.69
C TRP A 494 -7.92 7.64 -5.32
N ILE A 495 -6.68 7.32 -5.05
CA ILE A 495 -5.98 7.67 -3.80
C ILE A 495 -5.89 9.19 -3.61
N LEU A 496 -5.73 9.93 -4.72
CA LEU A 496 -5.54 11.38 -4.74
C LEU A 496 -6.82 12.19 -5.05
N GLY A 497 -8.01 11.59 -4.85
CA GLY A 497 -9.26 12.36 -4.84
C GLY A 497 -10.28 12.02 -5.93
N VAL A 498 -9.93 11.24 -6.95
CA VAL A 498 -10.93 10.79 -7.95
C VAL A 498 -11.70 9.59 -7.37
N ASN A 499 -12.53 9.89 -6.38
CA ASN A 499 -13.37 8.91 -5.71
C ASN A 499 -14.70 9.58 -5.29
N PRO A 500 -15.75 8.83 -4.92
CA PRO A 500 -17.06 9.40 -4.61
C PRO A 500 -17.10 10.45 -3.49
N PHE A 501 -16.06 10.52 -2.66
CA PHE A 501 -15.95 11.47 -1.55
C PHE A 501 -15.16 12.74 -1.94
N ASN A 502 -14.64 12.82 -3.17
CA ASN A 502 -13.74 13.90 -3.59
C ASN A 502 -12.64 14.15 -2.53
N SER A 503 -12.01 13.08 -2.05
CA SER A 503 -11.17 13.08 -0.86
C SER A 503 -9.82 12.42 -1.16
N SER A 504 -8.73 13.16 -0.95
CA SER A 504 -7.40 12.53 -0.95
C SER A 504 -7.17 11.78 0.36
N THR A 505 -6.75 10.53 0.27
CA THR A 505 -6.42 9.69 1.41
C THR A 505 -4.93 9.77 1.80
N VAL A 506 -4.21 10.75 1.25
CA VAL A 506 -2.83 11.10 1.63
C VAL A 506 -2.87 12.39 2.45
N ILE A 507 -2.53 12.32 3.72
CA ILE A 507 -2.63 13.45 4.66
C ILE A 507 -1.77 14.62 4.18
N GLY A 508 -2.34 15.82 4.14
CA GLY A 508 -1.66 17.05 3.73
C GLY A 508 -1.20 17.06 2.26
N VAL A 509 -1.75 16.16 1.43
CA VAL A 509 -1.59 16.11 -0.02
C VAL A 509 -2.97 16.11 -0.67
N GLY A 510 -3.20 17.01 -1.62
CA GLY A 510 -4.55 17.25 -2.14
C GLY A 510 -5.44 17.95 -1.11
N ARG A 511 -6.73 17.64 -1.12
CA ARG A 511 -7.74 18.28 -0.28
C ARG A 511 -8.78 17.29 0.24
N ASN A 512 -9.65 17.77 1.14
CA ASN A 512 -10.71 16.97 1.75
C ASN A 512 -10.18 15.68 2.41
N ASN A 513 -8.98 15.74 3.02
CA ASN A 513 -8.46 14.60 3.75
C ASN A 513 -9.44 14.26 4.89
N PRO A 514 -9.85 13.01 5.08
CA PRO A 514 -10.67 12.63 6.22
C PRO A 514 -9.88 12.78 7.52
N ALA A 515 -10.56 12.86 8.65
CA ALA A 515 -9.90 12.78 9.95
C ALA A 515 -9.17 11.44 10.06
N HIS A 516 -7.89 11.48 10.45
CA HIS A 516 -7.12 10.25 10.69
C HIS A 516 -7.61 9.54 11.95
N TYR A 517 -7.28 8.26 12.07
CA TYR A 517 -7.52 7.50 13.29
C TYR A 517 -6.63 8.02 14.42
N ASP A 518 -7.25 8.49 15.52
CA ASP A 518 -6.55 9.04 16.67
C ASP A 518 -6.63 8.05 17.84
N VAL A 519 -5.47 7.67 18.37
CA VAL A 519 -5.33 6.75 19.50
C VAL A 519 -4.94 7.45 20.81
N SER A 520 -5.12 8.75 20.89
CA SER A 520 -4.80 9.54 22.10
C SER A 520 -5.55 9.09 23.37
N TYR A 521 -6.63 8.33 23.21
CA TYR A 521 -7.32 7.70 24.33
C TYR A 521 -6.56 6.51 24.96
N TRP A 522 -5.55 5.96 24.26
CA TRP A 522 -4.71 4.88 24.80
C TRP A 522 -3.39 5.39 25.37
N PHE A 523 -2.85 6.46 24.79
CA PHE A 523 -1.59 7.06 25.22
C PHE A 523 -1.50 8.55 24.86
N ASN A 524 -0.71 9.32 25.59
CA ASN A 524 -0.53 10.76 25.39
C ASN A 524 0.98 11.11 25.39
N PRO A 525 1.53 11.76 24.36
CA PRO A 525 0.83 12.23 23.17
C PRO A 525 0.31 11.09 22.28
N GLY A 526 -0.87 11.29 21.71
CA GLY A 526 -1.47 10.37 20.76
C GLY A 526 -0.91 10.54 19.34
N THR A 527 -1.64 9.99 18.38
CA THR A 527 -1.25 9.98 16.97
C THR A 527 -1.20 11.38 16.39
N PRO A 528 -0.08 11.82 15.81
CA PRO A 528 0.00 13.12 15.14
C PRO A 528 -0.60 13.10 13.75
N VAL A 529 -1.00 14.28 13.24
CA VAL A 529 -1.27 14.50 11.83
C VAL A 529 0.06 14.56 11.08
N ILE A 530 0.37 13.57 10.25
CA ILE A 530 1.65 13.47 9.53
C ILE A 530 1.44 13.73 8.04
N PRO A 531 1.85 14.88 7.49
CA PRO A 531 1.79 15.10 6.05
C PRO A 531 2.59 14.06 5.27
N GLY A 532 1.98 13.48 4.24
CA GLY A 532 2.57 12.40 3.44
C GLY A 532 2.26 10.99 3.95
N ALA A 533 1.65 10.85 5.13
CA ALA A 533 1.09 9.59 5.58
C ALA A 533 -0.09 9.17 4.68
N VAL A 534 -0.16 7.90 4.32
CA VAL A 534 -1.22 7.34 3.48
C VAL A 534 -2.11 6.45 4.34
N MET A 535 -3.39 6.77 4.35
CA MET A 535 -4.40 6.04 5.09
C MET A 535 -4.67 4.66 4.46
N ASN A 536 -5.30 3.76 5.20
CA ASN A 536 -5.78 2.49 4.69
C ASN A 536 -6.65 2.68 3.44
N GLY A 537 -7.40 3.77 3.39
CA GLY A 537 -8.17 4.19 2.23
C GLY A 537 -9.64 3.82 2.32
N ILE A 538 -10.34 4.05 1.23
CA ILE A 538 -11.78 3.80 1.15
C ILE A 538 -12.02 2.29 1.19
N GLY A 539 -12.92 1.87 2.06
CA GLY A 539 -13.43 0.52 2.17
C GLY A 539 -14.77 0.35 1.48
N GLY A 540 -15.44 -0.77 1.75
CA GLY A 540 -16.77 -1.04 1.23
C GLY A 540 -17.81 -1.27 2.32
N THR A 541 -19.07 -1.01 1.97
CA THR A 541 -20.22 -1.46 2.75
C THR A 541 -20.43 -2.97 2.58
N SER A 542 -21.39 -3.55 3.33
CA SER A 542 -21.82 -4.94 3.12
C SER A 542 -22.28 -5.20 1.67
N ASN A 543 -22.84 -4.19 1.00
CA ASN A 543 -23.26 -4.23 -0.40
C ASN A 543 -22.18 -3.81 -1.38
N ASP A 544 -20.93 -3.76 -0.92
CA ASP A 544 -19.77 -3.44 -1.75
C ASP A 544 -19.85 -2.07 -2.44
N MET A 545 -20.44 -1.07 -1.78
CA MET A 545 -20.41 0.32 -2.20
C MET A 545 -19.30 1.05 -1.43
N PRO A 546 -18.67 2.09 -2.02
CA PRO A 546 -17.61 2.84 -1.35
C PRO A 546 -18.06 3.38 0.01
N ASP A 547 -17.23 3.20 1.03
CA ASP A 547 -17.46 3.71 2.37
C ASP A 547 -16.15 4.31 2.93
N GLN A 548 -16.23 5.55 3.35
CA GLN A 548 -15.14 6.24 4.05
C GLN A 548 -15.63 6.59 5.44
N LYS A 549 -14.95 6.06 6.46
CA LYS A 549 -15.29 6.26 7.86
C LYS A 549 -14.26 7.17 8.52
N PRO A 550 -14.47 8.50 8.53
CA PRO A 550 -13.51 9.42 9.14
C PRO A 550 -13.26 9.08 10.60
N GLY A 551 -11.99 9.01 11.00
CA GLY A 551 -11.58 8.67 12.35
C GLY A 551 -11.60 7.18 12.71
N GLU A 552 -12.09 6.29 11.84
CA GLU A 552 -12.08 4.84 12.08
C GLU A 552 -10.79 4.21 11.54
N TRP A 553 -10.26 3.22 12.27
CA TRP A 553 -8.97 2.62 11.94
C TRP A 553 -8.98 1.88 10.59
N GLU A 554 -10.07 1.25 10.24
CA GLU A 554 -10.16 0.44 9.02
C GLU A 554 -9.91 1.28 7.75
N THR A 555 -10.33 2.53 7.74
CA THR A 555 -10.22 3.40 6.56
C THR A 555 -9.24 4.55 6.73
N CYS A 556 -9.09 5.08 7.95
CA CYS A 556 -8.37 6.33 8.21
C CYS A 556 -7.12 6.19 9.07
N GLU A 557 -6.76 4.98 9.49
CA GLU A 557 -5.43 4.72 10.01
C GLU A 557 -4.42 4.84 8.88
N TYR A 558 -3.33 5.62 9.08
CA TYR A 558 -2.20 5.56 8.18
C TYR A 558 -1.30 4.38 8.55
N TRP A 559 -0.78 3.70 7.52
CA TRP A 559 0.01 2.50 7.71
C TRP A 559 1.14 2.40 6.70
N THR A 560 2.27 1.88 7.12
CA THR A 560 3.51 1.83 6.31
C THR A 560 3.34 1.17 4.93
N PRO A 561 2.62 0.04 4.74
CA PRO A 561 2.41 -0.55 3.42
C PRO A 561 1.73 0.40 2.44
N MET A 562 0.73 1.19 2.90
CA MET A 562 0.02 2.17 2.09
C MET A 562 0.96 3.29 1.63
N VAL A 563 1.79 3.79 2.55
CA VAL A 563 2.82 4.82 2.24
C VAL A 563 3.83 4.27 1.22
N CYS A 564 4.30 3.05 1.43
CA CYS A 564 5.26 2.37 0.55
C CYS A 564 4.78 2.33 -0.90
N TYR A 565 3.65 1.68 -1.13
CA TYR A 565 3.19 1.44 -2.50
C TYR A 565 2.74 2.72 -3.19
N THR A 566 2.12 3.67 -2.47
CA THR A 566 1.72 4.96 -3.04
C THR A 566 2.94 5.77 -3.47
N MET A 567 3.97 5.84 -2.62
CA MET A 567 5.24 6.51 -2.93
C MET A 567 5.97 5.82 -4.11
N TRP A 568 6.00 4.49 -4.13
CA TRP A 568 6.60 3.73 -5.23
C TRP A 568 5.87 3.98 -6.55
N LEU A 569 4.52 3.93 -6.55
CA LEU A 569 3.74 4.20 -7.76
C LEU A 569 3.98 5.62 -8.29
N MET A 570 3.97 6.63 -7.42
CA MET A 570 4.31 8.01 -7.81
C MET A 570 5.72 8.10 -8.42
N SER A 571 6.69 7.38 -7.85
CA SER A 571 8.07 7.35 -8.35
C SER A 571 8.18 6.69 -9.73
N GLU A 572 7.51 5.55 -9.95
CA GLU A 572 7.47 4.86 -11.25
C GLU A 572 6.85 5.72 -12.34
N LEU A 573 5.71 6.37 -12.04
CA LEU A 573 5.04 7.27 -12.98
C LEU A 573 5.95 8.46 -13.34
N THR A 574 6.59 9.08 -12.35
CA THR A 574 7.49 10.22 -12.55
C THR A 574 8.70 9.85 -13.42
N ALA A 575 9.34 8.71 -13.16
CA ALA A 575 10.50 8.26 -13.92
C ALA A 575 10.14 7.76 -15.33
N GLY A 576 8.96 7.17 -15.47
CA GLY A 576 8.49 6.57 -16.72
C GLY A 576 7.75 7.51 -17.66
N LYS A 577 7.70 8.81 -17.39
CA LYS A 577 6.94 9.83 -18.14
C LYS A 577 7.22 9.89 -19.66
N ASP A 578 8.36 9.39 -20.09
CA ASP A 578 8.79 9.38 -21.50
C ASP A 578 8.59 8.03 -22.21
N ASN A 579 8.12 6.99 -21.52
CA ASN A 579 8.12 5.61 -22.05
C ASN A 579 7.03 5.32 -23.09
N PHE A 580 6.02 6.20 -23.23
CA PHE A 580 4.89 6.00 -24.14
C PHE A 580 4.83 7.09 -25.22
N ARG A 581 6.01 7.44 -25.79
CA ARG A 581 6.14 8.35 -26.93
C ARG A 581 5.66 7.71 -28.22
#